data_b928f3c59b16afda392933e979b52ada
#
_entry.id   b928f3c59b16afda392933e979b52ada
#
_cell.length_a   1.000
_cell.length_b   1.000
_cell.length_c   1.000
_cell.angle_alpha   90.00
_cell.angle_beta   90.00
_cell.angle_gamma   90.00
#
_symmetry.space_group_name_H-M   'P 1'
#
loop_
_entity.id
_entity.type
_entity.pdbx_description
1 polymer ?
#
loop_
_entity_poly.entity_id
_entity_poly.type
_entity_poly.pdbx_seq_one_letter_code
_entity_poly.pdbx_strand_id
1 'polypeptide(L)'
;IQKTNIQNLDIVGSHVNLSGLEVETANDSKRAFVLKEILSSEKLGLLKKYDNIFIDCPPSLSLLTIMSLVASDELLVPLQTEFFALEGITQLVKTIDRIKENLNPTLSIRGILLTMFDKRNKLSSEVDKEARSYFKDKVYKTVIQRYVRLSEAPSHGLPCVISVSYTHLTLPTTDR
;
A
#
# COMPACT_ATOMS: atom_id res chain seq x y z
N ILE A 1 -14.85 11.23 7.53
CA ILE A 1 -13.72 11.82 6.80
C ILE A 1 -13.28 13.05 7.57
N GLN A 2 -12.01 13.11 7.94
CA GLN A 2 -11.42 14.20 8.70
C GLN A 2 -10.48 15.01 7.79
N LYS A 3 -10.52 16.33 7.92
CA LYS A 3 -9.57 17.23 7.29
C LYS A 3 -8.21 17.12 7.98
N THR A 4 -7.14 17.13 7.21
CA THR A 4 -5.79 17.26 7.76
C THR A 4 -5.27 18.69 7.57
N ASN A 5 -4.15 19.01 8.22
CA ASN A 5 -3.45 20.29 8.02
C ASN A 5 -2.67 20.32 6.69
N ILE A 6 -2.74 19.27 5.90
CA ILE A 6 -2.05 19.15 4.63
C ILE A 6 -3.05 19.44 3.53
N GLN A 7 -2.69 20.35 2.64
CA GLN A 7 -3.53 20.71 1.51
C GLN A 7 -3.83 19.48 0.64
N ASN A 8 -5.10 19.32 0.26
CA ASN A 8 -5.60 18.21 -0.59
C ASN A 8 -5.47 16.82 0.02
N LEU A 9 -5.30 16.70 1.35
CA LEU A 9 -5.25 15.43 2.03
C LEU A 9 -6.33 15.35 3.12
N ASP A 10 -7.28 14.46 2.93
CA ASP A 10 -8.27 14.06 3.93
C ASP A 10 -7.95 12.64 4.42
N ILE A 11 -8.35 12.28 5.61
CA ILE A 11 -8.09 10.96 6.20
C ILE A 11 -9.35 10.31 6.75
N VAL A 12 -9.42 9.00 6.65
CA VAL A 12 -10.37 8.15 7.38
C VAL A 12 -9.55 7.23 8.29
N GLY A 13 -9.63 7.45 9.58
CA GLY A 13 -8.98 6.56 10.55
C GLY A 13 -9.77 5.26 10.72
N SER A 14 -9.06 4.16 10.98
CA SER A 14 -9.68 2.91 11.42
C SER A 14 -9.89 2.91 12.94
N HIS A 15 -10.78 2.04 13.41
CA HIS A 15 -11.04 1.82 14.82
C HIS A 15 -10.86 0.34 15.16
N VAL A 16 -10.49 0.04 16.42
CA VAL A 16 -10.28 -1.34 16.87
C VAL A 16 -11.49 -2.24 16.65
N ASN A 17 -12.70 -1.69 16.70
CA ASN A 17 -13.93 -2.43 16.43
C ASN A 17 -14.00 -3.00 14.99
N LEU A 18 -13.22 -2.45 14.06
CA LEU A 18 -13.18 -2.97 12.69
C LEU A 18 -12.64 -4.42 12.65
N SER A 19 -11.87 -4.84 13.64
CA SER A 19 -11.42 -6.24 13.75
C SER A 19 -12.57 -7.23 14.01
N GLY A 20 -13.70 -6.77 14.54
CA GLY A 20 -14.91 -7.57 14.73
C GLY A 20 -15.71 -7.82 13.46
N LEU A 21 -15.45 -7.06 12.39
CA LEU A 21 -16.19 -7.14 11.14
C LEU A 21 -16.18 -8.56 10.51
N GLU A 22 -15.08 -9.29 10.66
CA GLU A 22 -14.98 -10.67 10.17
C GLU A 22 -16.02 -11.59 10.80
N VAL A 23 -16.26 -11.44 12.09
CA VAL A 23 -17.22 -12.25 12.85
C VAL A 23 -18.66 -11.78 12.52
N GLU A 24 -18.87 -10.47 12.53
CA GLU A 24 -20.20 -9.88 12.27
C GLU A 24 -20.72 -10.20 10.86
N THR A 25 -19.83 -10.26 9.88
CA THR A 25 -20.16 -10.51 8.48
C THR A 25 -19.93 -11.97 8.05
N ALA A 26 -19.68 -12.89 8.98
CA ALA A 26 -19.32 -14.28 8.66
C ALA A 26 -20.32 -14.98 7.72
N ASN A 27 -21.60 -14.68 7.89
CA ASN A 27 -22.71 -15.26 7.08
C ASN A 27 -23.07 -14.44 5.85
N ASP A 28 -22.42 -13.30 5.62
CA ASP A 28 -22.69 -12.46 4.44
C ASP A 28 -21.79 -12.87 3.27
N SER A 29 -22.38 -13.43 2.23
CA SER A 29 -21.68 -13.83 1.00
C SER A 29 -21.07 -12.64 0.25
N LYS A 30 -21.55 -11.42 0.48
CA LYS A 30 -21.07 -10.18 -0.16
C LYS A 30 -20.06 -9.41 0.68
N ARG A 31 -19.67 -9.92 1.84
CA ARG A 31 -18.78 -9.23 2.77
C ARG A 31 -17.51 -8.66 2.13
N ALA A 32 -16.97 -9.34 1.11
CA ALA A 32 -15.77 -8.86 0.39
C ALA A 32 -16.01 -7.57 -0.41
N PHE A 33 -17.25 -7.24 -0.75
CA PHE A 33 -17.60 -6.10 -1.59
C PHE A 33 -18.07 -4.86 -0.81
N VAL A 34 -18.23 -4.97 0.51
CA VAL A 34 -18.78 -3.88 1.36
C VAL A 34 -17.98 -2.58 1.18
N LEU A 35 -16.65 -2.65 1.22
CA LEU A 35 -15.82 -1.44 1.03
C LEU A 35 -15.98 -0.85 -0.36
N LYS A 36 -16.01 -1.69 -1.40
CA LYS A 36 -16.23 -1.25 -2.78
C LYS A 36 -17.57 -0.54 -2.94
N GLU A 37 -18.64 -1.08 -2.36
CA GLU A 37 -19.97 -0.48 -2.40
C GLU A 37 -20.00 0.88 -1.68
N ILE A 38 -19.33 0.98 -0.53
CA ILE A 38 -19.21 2.25 0.21
C ILE A 38 -18.48 3.29 -0.62
N LEU A 39 -17.31 2.95 -1.18
CA LEU A 39 -16.50 3.89 -1.97
C LEU A 39 -17.20 4.32 -3.25
N SER A 40 -17.96 3.41 -3.89
CA SER A 40 -18.72 3.68 -5.12
C SER A 40 -20.06 4.37 -4.89
N SER A 41 -20.47 4.57 -3.62
CA SER A 41 -21.77 5.15 -3.29
C SER A 41 -21.90 6.57 -3.83
N GLU A 42 -22.88 6.80 -4.70
CA GLU A 42 -23.19 8.13 -5.23
C GLU A 42 -23.59 9.12 -4.12
N LYS A 43 -24.25 8.62 -3.05
CA LYS A 43 -24.63 9.43 -1.89
C LYS A 43 -23.40 10.03 -1.20
N LEU A 44 -22.29 9.31 -1.15
CA LEU A 44 -21.04 9.81 -0.56
C LEU A 44 -20.21 10.63 -1.54
N GLY A 45 -20.35 10.40 -2.83
CA GLY A 45 -19.69 11.15 -3.90
C GLY A 45 -18.16 11.09 -3.85
N LEU A 46 -17.59 10.07 -3.22
CA LEU A 46 -16.13 10.00 -2.96
C LEU A 46 -15.31 9.96 -4.24
N LEU A 47 -15.74 9.14 -5.21
CA LEU A 47 -15.05 9.01 -6.49
C LEU A 47 -15.09 10.29 -7.36
N LYS A 48 -16.04 11.20 -7.08
CA LYS A 48 -16.10 12.52 -7.75
C LYS A 48 -15.29 13.57 -7.01
N LYS A 49 -15.05 13.36 -5.71
CA LYS A 49 -14.41 14.35 -4.82
C LYS A 49 -12.89 14.18 -4.76
N TYR A 50 -12.39 12.96 -4.88
CA TYR A 50 -10.98 12.64 -4.70
C TYR A 50 -10.40 12.07 -5.99
N ASP A 51 -9.25 12.59 -6.41
CA ASP A 51 -8.49 12.07 -7.56
C ASP A 51 -7.86 10.72 -7.26
N ASN A 52 -7.47 10.50 -6.00
CA ASN A 52 -6.86 9.26 -5.53
C ASN A 52 -7.39 8.89 -4.14
N ILE A 53 -7.63 7.61 -3.92
CA ILE A 53 -7.97 7.02 -2.64
C ILE A 53 -6.93 5.95 -2.32
N PHE A 54 -6.16 6.15 -1.26
CA PHE A 54 -5.17 5.18 -0.77
C PHE A 54 -5.75 4.39 0.39
N ILE A 55 -5.67 3.08 0.31
CA ILE A 55 -6.09 2.17 1.36
C ILE A 55 -4.84 1.53 1.95
N ASP A 56 -4.48 1.92 3.19
CA ASP A 56 -3.38 1.30 3.93
C ASP A 56 -3.87 0.01 4.58
N CYS A 57 -3.23 -1.10 4.23
CA CYS A 57 -3.65 -2.44 4.62
C CYS A 57 -2.63 -3.09 5.57
N PRO A 58 -3.08 -3.88 6.55
CA PRO A 58 -2.17 -4.70 7.35
C PRO A 58 -1.51 -5.78 6.47
N PRO A 59 -0.34 -6.30 6.86
CA PRO A 59 0.38 -7.32 6.09
C PRO A 59 -0.30 -8.70 6.10
N SER A 60 -1.37 -8.86 6.87
CA SER A 60 -2.14 -10.10 6.93
C SER A 60 -3.15 -10.21 5.80
N LEU A 61 -3.42 -11.44 5.32
CA LEU A 61 -4.46 -11.72 4.34
C LEU A 61 -5.84 -11.91 5.02
N SER A 62 -6.22 -10.95 5.87
CA SER A 62 -7.51 -10.90 6.54
C SER A 62 -8.64 -10.47 5.59
N LEU A 63 -9.89 -10.56 6.06
CA LEU A 63 -11.04 -10.06 5.32
C LEU A 63 -10.87 -8.59 4.93
N LEU A 64 -10.32 -7.76 5.80
CA LEU A 64 -10.10 -6.33 5.53
C LEU A 64 -9.15 -6.12 4.35
N THR A 65 -8.09 -6.91 4.26
CA THR A 65 -7.18 -6.87 3.11
C THR A 65 -7.87 -7.33 1.82
N ILE A 66 -8.69 -8.39 1.89
CA ILE A 66 -9.47 -8.85 0.73
C ILE A 66 -10.46 -7.77 0.28
N MET A 67 -11.19 -7.14 1.20
CA MET A 67 -12.10 -6.04 0.91
C MET A 67 -11.38 -4.86 0.22
N SER A 68 -10.19 -4.54 0.69
CA SER A 68 -9.35 -3.48 0.11
C SER A 68 -8.90 -3.81 -1.31
N LEU A 69 -8.47 -5.06 -1.56
CA LEU A 69 -8.08 -5.52 -2.91
C LEU A 69 -9.28 -5.57 -3.87
N VAL A 70 -10.47 -5.93 -3.36
CA VAL A 70 -11.72 -5.93 -4.16
C VAL A 70 -12.15 -4.51 -4.52
N ALA A 71 -11.89 -3.54 -3.65
CA ALA A 71 -12.26 -2.15 -3.85
C ALA A 71 -11.24 -1.33 -4.66
N SER A 72 -10.03 -1.87 -4.88
CA SER A 72 -8.92 -1.15 -5.52
C SER A 72 -8.84 -1.42 -7.02
N ASP A 73 -8.35 -0.43 -7.77
CA ASP A 73 -7.99 -0.57 -9.18
C ASP A 73 -6.55 -1.07 -9.32
N GLU A 74 -5.66 -0.58 -8.46
CA GLU A 74 -4.23 -0.86 -8.53
C GLU A 74 -3.64 -1.12 -7.14
N LEU A 75 -2.61 -1.94 -7.10
CA LEU A 75 -1.86 -2.29 -5.90
C LEU A 75 -0.42 -1.80 -6.00
N LEU A 76 -0.01 -0.95 -5.08
CA LEU A 76 1.39 -0.62 -4.82
C LEU A 76 1.92 -1.53 -3.71
N VAL A 77 3.01 -2.25 -3.98
CA VAL A 77 3.60 -3.20 -3.03
C VAL A 77 4.90 -2.63 -2.47
N PRO A 78 4.93 -2.12 -1.23
CA PRO A 78 6.19 -1.81 -0.56
C PRO A 78 6.89 -3.11 -0.15
N LEU A 79 8.12 -3.31 -0.59
CA LEU A 79 8.93 -4.49 -0.32
C LEU A 79 10.18 -4.09 0.48
N GLN A 80 10.27 -4.53 1.73
CA GLN A 80 11.49 -4.36 2.52
C GLN A 80 12.58 -5.27 1.96
N THR A 81 13.82 -4.73 1.87
CA THR A 81 14.96 -5.48 1.31
C THR A 81 15.61 -6.40 2.36
N GLU A 82 14.83 -7.36 2.86
CA GLU A 82 15.19 -8.35 3.88
C GLU A 82 15.08 -9.78 3.35
N PHE A 83 15.63 -10.76 4.10
CA PHE A 83 15.82 -12.14 3.64
C PHE A 83 14.55 -12.82 3.11
N PHE A 84 13.42 -12.66 3.81
CA PHE A 84 12.15 -13.31 3.40
C PHE A 84 11.30 -12.49 2.42
N ALA A 85 11.84 -11.40 1.89
CA ALA A 85 11.09 -10.46 1.05
C ALA A 85 10.49 -11.13 -0.19
N LEU A 86 11.26 -11.96 -0.87
CA LEU A 86 10.86 -12.59 -2.13
C LEU A 86 9.86 -13.72 -1.93
N GLU A 87 9.97 -14.46 -0.84
CA GLU A 87 8.97 -15.47 -0.48
C GLU A 87 7.62 -14.80 -0.19
N GLY A 88 7.63 -13.73 0.62
CA GLY A 88 6.42 -12.96 0.95
C GLY A 88 5.71 -12.41 -0.28
N ILE A 89 6.46 -11.81 -1.22
CA ILE A 89 5.86 -11.25 -2.44
C ILE A 89 5.33 -12.34 -3.38
N THR A 90 5.96 -13.50 -3.44
CA THR A 90 5.46 -14.63 -4.25
C THR A 90 4.11 -15.13 -3.72
N GLN A 91 3.94 -15.20 -2.41
CA GLN A 91 2.67 -15.53 -1.78
C GLN A 91 1.60 -14.47 -2.06
N LEU A 92 1.99 -13.19 -1.99
CA LEU A 92 1.10 -12.07 -2.30
C LEU A 92 0.60 -12.15 -3.75
N VAL A 93 1.50 -12.37 -4.73
CA VAL A 93 1.13 -12.49 -6.16
C VAL A 93 0.10 -13.59 -6.38
N LYS A 94 0.30 -14.78 -5.80
CA LYS A 94 -0.68 -15.87 -5.87
C LYS A 94 -2.05 -15.48 -5.32
N THR A 95 -2.06 -14.68 -4.25
CA THR A 95 -3.32 -14.19 -3.67
C THR A 95 -3.98 -13.17 -4.57
N ILE A 96 -3.21 -12.26 -5.15
CA ILE A 96 -3.71 -11.26 -6.12
C ILE A 96 -4.34 -11.98 -7.32
N ASP A 97 -3.69 -13.02 -7.86
CA ASP A 97 -4.23 -13.77 -8.98
C ASP A 97 -5.59 -14.41 -8.64
N ARG A 98 -5.73 -15.00 -7.45
CA ARG A 98 -7.02 -15.52 -6.97
C ARG A 98 -8.09 -14.45 -6.82
N ILE A 99 -7.72 -13.27 -6.33
CA ILE A 99 -8.65 -12.13 -6.21
C ILE A 99 -9.09 -11.68 -7.61
N LYS A 100 -8.16 -11.59 -8.57
CA LYS A 100 -8.47 -11.23 -9.96
C LYS A 100 -9.42 -12.23 -10.61
N GLU A 101 -9.18 -13.51 -10.42
CA GLU A 101 -10.00 -14.56 -11.04
C GLU A 101 -11.44 -14.58 -10.50
N ASN A 102 -11.64 -14.29 -9.21
CA ASN A 102 -12.91 -14.56 -8.54
C ASN A 102 -13.67 -13.31 -8.09
N LEU A 103 -12.98 -12.19 -7.81
CA LEU A 103 -13.59 -11.05 -7.11
C LEU A 103 -13.37 -9.70 -7.80
N ASN A 104 -12.19 -9.45 -8.36
CA ASN A 104 -11.86 -8.17 -9.00
C ASN A 104 -10.96 -8.36 -10.23
N PRO A 105 -11.53 -8.68 -11.41
CA PRO A 105 -10.74 -8.94 -12.64
C PRO A 105 -9.89 -7.76 -13.11
N THR A 106 -10.24 -6.54 -12.73
CA THR A 106 -9.55 -5.32 -13.15
C THR A 106 -8.35 -4.96 -12.27
N LEU A 107 -8.20 -5.61 -11.11
CA LEU A 107 -7.09 -5.33 -10.20
C LEU A 107 -5.74 -5.57 -10.90
N SER A 108 -4.83 -4.62 -10.80
CA SER A 108 -3.49 -4.73 -11.35
C SER A 108 -2.41 -4.39 -10.32
N ILE A 109 -1.20 -4.95 -10.48
CA ILE A 109 -0.04 -4.51 -9.73
C ILE A 109 0.54 -3.30 -10.47
N ARG A 110 0.41 -2.12 -9.86
CA ARG A 110 1.01 -0.88 -10.37
C ARG A 110 2.53 -0.94 -10.30
N GLY A 111 3.06 -1.47 -9.20
CA GLY A 111 4.49 -1.64 -9.05
C GLY A 111 4.91 -2.09 -7.66
N ILE A 112 6.19 -2.45 -7.59
CA ILE A 112 6.88 -2.86 -6.37
C ILE A 112 7.88 -1.78 -6.01
N LEU A 113 7.76 -1.23 -4.80
CA LEU A 113 8.64 -0.19 -4.29
C LEU A 113 9.57 -0.79 -3.23
N LEU A 114 10.86 -0.83 -3.51
CA LEU A 114 11.85 -1.29 -2.55
C LEU A 114 12.00 -0.27 -1.42
N THR A 115 11.87 -0.73 -0.19
CA THR A 115 11.92 0.10 1.01
C THR A 115 12.98 -0.42 1.98
N MET A 116 13.34 0.39 2.98
CA MET A 116 14.36 0.07 3.98
C MET A 116 15.71 -0.35 3.35
N PHE A 117 15.98 0.17 2.16
CA PHE A 117 17.19 -0.18 1.40
C PHE A 117 18.44 0.40 2.07
N ASP A 118 19.43 -0.44 2.34
CA ASP A 118 20.75 -0.01 2.84
C ASP A 118 21.84 -0.44 1.85
N LYS A 119 22.45 0.54 1.19
CA LYS A 119 23.55 0.32 0.21
C LYS A 119 24.77 -0.42 0.79
N ARG A 120 24.98 -0.34 2.10
CA ARG A 120 26.10 -0.99 2.80
C ARG A 120 25.83 -2.48 3.06
N ASN A 121 24.56 -2.89 2.98
CA ASN A 121 24.14 -4.25 3.22
C ASN A 121 24.09 -5.04 1.90
N LYS A 122 24.92 -6.09 1.78
CA LYS A 122 24.95 -6.96 0.60
C LYS A 122 23.60 -7.61 0.34
N LEU A 123 22.89 -8.02 1.40
CA LEU A 123 21.57 -8.63 1.30
C LEU A 123 20.57 -7.69 0.60
N SER A 124 20.55 -6.40 0.96
CA SER A 124 19.68 -5.44 0.29
C SER A 124 19.94 -5.35 -1.21
N SER A 125 21.21 -5.42 -1.62
CA SER A 125 21.61 -5.40 -3.03
C SER A 125 21.25 -6.71 -3.76
N GLU A 126 21.30 -7.84 -3.08
CA GLU A 126 20.90 -9.14 -3.61
C GLU A 126 19.39 -9.20 -3.82
N VAL A 127 18.61 -8.79 -2.82
CA VAL A 127 17.13 -8.68 -2.91
C VAL A 127 16.70 -7.73 -4.04
N ASP A 128 17.37 -6.59 -4.20
CA ASP A 128 17.09 -5.65 -5.30
C ASP A 128 17.30 -6.32 -6.67
N LYS A 129 18.44 -6.98 -6.87
CA LYS A 129 18.75 -7.69 -8.13
C LYS A 129 17.72 -8.79 -8.41
N GLU A 130 17.39 -9.59 -7.42
CA GLU A 130 16.44 -10.69 -7.54
C GLU A 130 15.03 -10.18 -7.83
N ALA A 131 14.57 -9.17 -7.10
CA ALA A 131 13.27 -8.55 -7.34
C ALA A 131 13.18 -8.00 -8.77
N ARG A 132 14.21 -7.30 -9.26
CA ARG A 132 14.25 -6.78 -10.64
C ARG A 132 14.35 -7.88 -11.69
N SER A 133 15.06 -8.96 -11.41
CA SER A 133 15.12 -10.11 -12.32
C SER A 133 13.77 -10.79 -12.47
N TYR A 134 13.03 -10.95 -11.37
CA TYR A 134 11.75 -11.67 -11.35
C TYR A 134 10.58 -10.79 -11.83
N PHE A 135 10.47 -9.57 -11.30
CA PHE A 135 9.33 -8.68 -11.56
C PHE A 135 9.59 -7.63 -12.66
N LYS A 136 10.83 -7.55 -13.16
CA LYS A 136 11.25 -6.73 -14.30
C LYS A 136 10.82 -5.25 -14.13
N ASP A 137 10.04 -4.77 -15.11
CA ASP A 137 9.50 -3.41 -15.20
C ASP A 137 8.49 -3.05 -14.11
N LYS A 138 7.99 -4.03 -13.36
CA LYS A 138 7.12 -3.78 -12.20
C LYS A 138 7.87 -3.23 -11.00
N VAL A 139 9.20 -3.35 -10.92
CA VAL A 139 9.97 -2.77 -9.81
C VAL A 139 10.35 -1.33 -10.14
N TYR A 140 9.92 -0.39 -9.30
CA TYR A 140 10.28 1.01 -9.47
C TYR A 140 11.79 1.22 -9.47
N LYS A 141 12.28 2.14 -10.31
CA LYS A 141 13.70 2.57 -10.30
C LYS A 141 14.07 3.22 -8.97
N THR A 142 13.15 4.01 -8.42
CA THR A 142 13.26 4.63 -7.10
C THR A 142 13.28 3.59 -6.01
N VAL A 143 14.13 3.76 -5.01
CA VAL A 143 14.17 2.98 -3.76
C VAL A 143 14.05 3.92 -2.57
N ILE A 144 13.35 3.49 -1.53
CA ILE A 144 13.28 4.22 -0.26
C ILE A 144 14.37 3.68 0.67
N GLN A 145 15.35 4.52 0.96
CA GLN A 145 16.45 4.15 1.84
C GLN A 145 15.99 4.07 3.31
N ARG A 146 16.73 3.29 4.09
CA ARG A 146 16.53 3.23 5.54
C ARG A 146 17.08 4.51 6.18
N TYR A 147 16.20 5.34 6.73
CA TYR A 147 16.57 6.54 7.47
C TYR A 147 15.93 6.56 8.84
N VAL A 148 16.72 6.86 9.87
CA VAL A 148 16.22 6.99 11.25
C VAL A 148 15.16 8.09 11.34
N ARG A 149 15.36 9.21 10.68
CA ARG A 149 14.39 10.33 10.69
C ARG A 149 13.01 9.98 10.10
N LEU A 150 12.93 9.01 9.18
CA LEU A 150 11.63 8.52 8.71
C LEU A 150 10.85 7.82 9.81
N SER A 151 11.55 7.15 10.73
CA SER A 151 10.94 6.48 11.88
C SER A 151 10.54 7.47 12.99
N GLU A 152 11.15 8.65 13.01
CA GLU A 152 10.84 9.70 13.99
C GLU A 152 9.64 10.57 13.59
N ALA A 153 9.39 10.75 12.30
CA ALA A 153 8.32 11.61 11.79
C ALA A 153 6.93 11.31 12.39
N PRO A 154 6.50 10.05 12.55
CA PRO A 154 5.21 9.73 13.17
C PRO A 154 5.09 10.21 14.62
N SER A 155 6.19 10.25 15.39
CA SER A 155 6.17 10.74 16.78
C SER A 155 5.83 12.24 16.89
N HIS A 156 6.02 12.97 15.82
CA HIS A 156 5.66 14.39 15.70
C HIS A 156 4.30 14.62 15.05
N GLY A 157 3.59 13.54 14.67
CA GLY A 157 2.29 13.64 13.98
C GLY A 157 2.39 14.30 12.59
N LEU A 158 3.57 14.27 11.97
CA LEU A 158 3.82 14.89 10.68
C LEU A 158 4.23 13.85 9.63
N PRO A 159 3.80 14.00 8.37
CA PRO A 159 4.37 13.22 7.28
C PRO A 159 5.86 13.48 7.13
N CYS A 160 6.62 12.44 6.79
CA CYS A 160 8.06 12.54 6.65
C CYS A 160 8.51 13.60 5.64
N VAL A 161 7.74 13.83 4.58
CA VAL A 161 8.01 14.86 3.56
C VAL A 161 7.93 16.30 4.10
N ILE A 162 7.26 16.51 5.24
CA ILE A 162 7.16 17.81 5.92
C ILE A 162 8.11 17.86 7.11
N SER A 163 8.27 16.74 7.84
CA SER A 163 9.11 16.64 9.04
C SER A 163 10.60 16.68 8.74
N VAL A 164 11.01 16.11 7.59
CA VAL A 164 12.43 16.08 7.20
C VAL A 164 12.70 17.32 6.36
N SER A 165 13.40 18.31 6.94
CA SER A 165 13.92 19.47 6.23
C SER A 165 14.61 19.03 4.93
N TYR A 166 14.30 19.65 3.82
CA TYR A 166 14.51 19.30 2.42
C TYR A 166 15.91 18.84 1.96
N THR A 167 16.89 18.69 2.83
CA THR A 167 18.29 18.56 2.45
C THR A 167 18.76 17.15 2.06
N HIS A 168 17.97 16.08 2.23
CA HIS A 168 18.46 14.72 1.94
C HIS A 168 17.43 13.72 1.34
N LEU A 169 16.18 14.11 1.12
CA LEU A 169 15.22 13.34 0.30
C LEU A 169 15.23 13.93 -1.12
N THR A 170 16.30 13.75 -1.85
CA THR A 170 16.26 13.89 -3.30
C THR A 170 15.45 12.72 -3.84
N LEU A 171 14.13 12.90 -3.94
CA LEU A 171 13.37 12.11 -4.88
C LEU A 171 14.00 12.36 -6.26
N PRO A 172 14.35 11.33 -7.04
CA PRO A 172 14.82 11.55 -8.38
C PRO A 172 13.76 12.37 -9.10
N THR A 173 14.18 13.53 -9.62
CA THR A 173 13.38 14.32 -10.53
C THR A 173 12.93 13.39 -11.64
N THR A 174 11.64 13.30 -11.84
CA THR A 174 11.03 12.59 -12.96
C THR A 174 11.54 13.21 -14.25
N ASP A 175 12.55 12.59 -14.87
CA ASP A 175 12.72 12.75 -16.30
C ASP A 175 11.52 12.09 -16.97
N ARG A 176 10.73 12.93 -17.61
CA ARG A 176 9.57 12.59 -18.45
C ARG A 176 10.01 11.76 -19.67
#